data_7802928ce5742fade694c1422e6046b2
#
_entry.id   7802928ce5742fade694c1422e6046b2
#
_cell.length_a   1.000
_cell.length_b   1.000
_cell.length_c   1.000
_cell.angle_alpha   90.00
_cell.angle_beta   90.00
_cell.angle_gamma   90.00
#
_symmetry.space_group_name_H-M   'P 1'
#
loop_
_entity.id
_entity.type
_entity.pdbx_description
1 polymer ?
#
loop_
_entity_poly.entity_id
_entity_poly.type
_entity_poly.pdbx_seq_one_letter_code
_entity_poly.pdbx_strand_id
1 'polypeptide(L)'
;MGVRMLFGAVGLVIALLTALGMNALFDALNTRALLAGTRVLLFDTEDEVVERLQEAGAQFGDPQFSLAWNNRNDLDLHVIDPAGNHIWYRQRTSPTGGELDVDANADRLRTTERPVENIYWPAANAPEGVYKVYVHHYANHGAPDPTPYTLRITIGGRTREFQGSLRHGEESQKITVDPRAVEDWYPLPTERMNWAFVVMGAWGAALGLVLALGLRLPQAFFTRHEAYDPREFGVGRVLVGALGGALLGALAGMLGQVLFGWLYGLGEGFARLVGLAVLGGLLGYGLAHCVPNLPVNAARWAGAIGGALGLWAYGWALQHYSDATGRWLVAALLGLAIGLMITLIFWAMRYALVRSGGTIRKERLSKAYRLEAGR
;
A
#
# COMPACT_ATOMS: atom_id res chain seq x y z
N MET A 1 -20.21 27.26 17.45
CA MET A 1 -19.80 25.86 17.59
C MET A 1 -19.97 25.07 16.29
N GLY A 2 -21.04 25.24 15.52
CA GLY A 2 -21.32 24.48 14.30
C GLY A 2 -20.34 24.63 13.13
N VAL A 3 -19.85 25.85 12.85
CA VAL A 3 -18.95 26.12 11.71
C VAL A 3 -17.58 25.45 11.85
N ARG A 4 -17.13 25.18 13.06
CA ARG A 4 -15.78 24.66 13.39
C ARG A 4 -15.72 23.13 13.36
N MET A 5 -16.78 22.47 13.79
CA MET A 5 -16.95 21.03 13.58
C MET A 5 -17.05 20.71 12.07
N LEU A 6 -17.53 21.66 11.29
CA LEU A 6 -17.67 21.52 9.84
C LEU A 6 -16.30 21.39 9.14
N PHE A 7 -15.25 22.13 9.56
CA PHE A 7 -13.92 22.01 8.95
C PHE A 7 -13.28 20.63 9.16
N GLY A 8 -13.37 20.09 10.37
CA GLY A 8 -12.89 18.73 10.65
C GLY A 8 -13.72 17.68 9.91
N ALA A 9 -15.04 17.82 9.91
CA ALA A 9 -15.95 16.91 9.22
C ALA A 9 -15.81 16.98 7.70
N VAL A 10 -15.65 18.16 7.11
CA VAL A 10 -15.42 18.32 5.66
C VAL A 10 -14.10 17.73 5.25
N GLY A 11 -13.01 17.96 6.02
CA GLY A 11 -11.71 17.33 5.76
C GLY A 11 -11.80 15.80 5.81
N LEU A 12 -12.51 15.25 6.79
CA LEU A 12 -12.73 13.81 6.92
C LEU A 12 -13.56 13.25 5.75
N VAL A 13 -14.67 13.87 5.42
CA VAL A 13 -15.56 13.43 4.33
C VAL A 13 -14.83 13.49 2.98
N ILE A 14 -14.06 14.53 2.73
CA ILE A 14 -13.29 14.67 1.49
C ILE A 14 -12.17 13.65 1.44
N ALA A 15 -11.44 13.40 2.54
CA ALA A 15 -10.42 12.36 2.61
C ALA A 15 -11.02 10.97 2.35
N LEU A 16 -12.19 10.67 2.93
CA LEU A 16 -12.91 9.41 2.71
C LEU A 16 -13.39 9.27 1.27
N LEU A 17 -14.02 10.28 0.69
CA LEU A 17 -14.49 10.24 -0.70
C LEU A 17 -13.35 10.09 -1.70
N THR A 18 -12.19 10.66 -1.39
CA THR A 18 -11.00 10.51 -2.24
C THR A 18 -10.42 9.12 -2.13
N ALA A 19 -10.31 8.60 -0.92
CA ALA A 19 -9.86 7.24 -0.71
C ALA A 19 -10.79 6.24 -1.42
N LEU A 20 -12.10 6.47 -1.41
CA LEU A 20 -13.09 5.67 -2.15
C LEU A 20 -12.90 5.75 -3.68
N GLY A 21 -12.83 6.97 -4.24
CA GLY A 21 -12.67 7.15 -5.68
C GLY A 21 -11.31 6.70 -6.22
N MET A 22 -10.28 6.70 -5.38
CA MET A 22 -8.93 6.35 -5.77
C MET A 22 -8.62 4.87 -5.61
N ASN A 23 -9.35 4.12 -4.80
CA ASN A 23 -9.07 2.70 -4.63
C ASN A 23 -9.15 1.92 -5.94
N ALA A 24 -10.13 2.18 -6.79
CA ALA A 24 -10.24 1.51 -8.10
C ALA A 24 -9.04 1.81 -9.02
N LEU A 25 -8.54 3.06 -8.99
CA LEU A 25 -7.34 3.44 -9.74
C LEU A 25 -6.08 2.81 -9.10
N PHE A 26 -6.02 2.77 -7.77
CA PHE A 26 -4.90 2.16 -7.06
C PHE A 26 -4.90 0.66 -7.16
N ASP A 27 -6.05 -0.01 -7.15
CA ASP A 27 -6.12 -1.45 -7.36
C ASP A 27 -5.57 -1.84 -8.73
N ALA A 28 -5.85 -1.04 -9.78
CA ALA A 28 -5.29 -1.26 -11.11
C ALA A 28 -3.77 -1.00 -11.17
N LEU A 29 -3.27 0.05 -10.51
CA LEU A 29 -1.84 0.36 -10.41
C LEU A 29 -1.13 -0.59 -9.45
N ASN A 30 -1.80 -0.96 -8.37
CA ASN A 30 -1.30 -1.88 -7.36
C ASN A 30 -1.18 -3.30 -7.89
N THR A 31 -2.11 -3.77 -8.71
CA THR A 31 -1.98 -5.06 -9.38
C THR A 31 -0.65 -5.16 -10.13
N ARG A 32 -0.22 -4.11 -10.83
CA ARG A 32 1.09 -4.06 -11.49
C ARG A 32 2.27 -4.02 -10.52
N ALA A 33 2.16 -3.32 -9.39
CA ALA A 33 3.19 -3.28 -8.37
C ALA A 33 3.29 -4.59 -7.58
N LEU A 34 2.15 -5.21 -7.24
CA LEU A 34 2.04 -6.53 -6.63
C LEU A 34 2.66 -7.61 -7.50
N LEU A 35 2.33 -7.63 -8.78
CA LEU A 35 2.88 -8.55 -9.76
C LEU A 35 4.40 -8.37 -9.94
N ALA A 36 4.92 -7.20 -9.61
CA ALA A 36 6.35 -6.93 -9.54
C ALA A 36 6.98 -7.30 -8.18
N GLY A 37 6.21 -7.78 -7.19
CA GLY A 37 6.70 -8.17 -5.85
C GLY A 37 7.36 -7.02 -5.08
N THR A 38 6.89 -5.80 -5.26
CA THR A 38 7.46 -4.60 -4.66
C THR A 38 6.87 -4.38 -3.28
N ARG A 39 7.72 -4.21 -2.27
CA ARG A 39 7.28 -3.79 -0.93
C ARG A 39 6.93 -2.32 -0.93
N VAL A 40 5.67 -1.98 -0.71
CA VAL A 40 5.15 -0.62 -0.72
C VAL A 40 4.71 -0.21 0.67
N LEU A 41 5.00 1.02 1.08
CA LEU A 41 4.75 1.55 2.43
C LEU A 41 3.31 1.36 2.93
N LEU A 42 2.32 1.57 2.06
CA LEU A 42 0.89 1.49 2.38
C LEU A 42 0.16 0.34 1.70
N PHE A 43 0.89 -0.61 1.16
CA PHE A 43 0.30 -1.77 0.55
C PHE A 43 0.95 -2.99 1.18
N ASP A 44 0.13 -3.91 1.64
CA ASP A 44 0.62 -5.21 1.98
C ASP A 44 0.93 -5.92 0.67
N THR A 45 2.21 -5.95 0.34
CA THR A 45 2.72 -6.58 -0.87
C THR A 45 3.44 -7.87 -0.49
N GLU A 46 3.19 -8.38 0.70
CA GLU A 46 3.59 -9.73 0.95
C GLU A 46 2.78 -10.59 -0.01
N ASP A 47 3.46 -11.01 -1.04
CA ASP A 47 3.00 -12.00 -1.97
C ASP A 47 2.68 -13.24 -1.12
N GLU A 48 1.40 -13.53 -0.99
CA GLU A 48 0.90 -14.57 -0.09
C GLU A 48 1.63 -15.90 -0.32
N VAL A 49 2.03 -16.18 -1.55
CA VAL A 49 2.82 -17.36 -1.89
C VAL A 49 4.24 -17.24 -1.33
N VAL A 50 4.86 -16.06 -1.45
CA VAL A 50 6.23 -15.83 -0.91
C VAL A 50 6.23 -15.86 0.61
N GLU A 51 5.24 -15.28 1.27
CA GLU A 51 5.08 -15.35 2.73
C GLU A 51 5.01 -16.81 3.20
N ARG A 52 4.13 -17.62 2.58
CA ARG A 52 3.97 -19.03 2.90
C ARG A 52 5.25 -19.84 2.65
N LEU A 53 5.98 -19.54 1.58
CA LEU A 53 7.27 -20.14 1.29
C LEU A 53 8.30 -19.82 2.39
N GLN A 54 8.35 -18.57 2.85
CA GLN A 54 9.22 -18.15 3.94
C GLN A 54 8.85 -18.83 5.27
N GLU A 55 7.55 -18.88 5.59
CA GLU A 55 7.03 -19.58 6.79
C GLU A 55 7.36 -21.09 6.76
N ALA A 56 7.29 -21.69 5.58
CA ALA A 56 7.62 -23.11 5.38
C ALA A 56 9.15 -23.40 5.32
N GLY A 57 9.98 -22.35 5.33
CA GLY A 57 11.44 -22.48 5.22
C GLY A 57 11.93 -22.85 3.81
N ALA A 58 11.12 -22.55 2.78
CA ALA A 58 11.45 -22.85 1.40
C ALA A 58 12.70 -22.12 0.92
N GLN A 59 13.45 -22.76 0.04
CA GLN A 59 14.55 -22.14 -0.67
C GLN A 59 14.04 -21.40 -1.90
N PHE A 60 14.78 -20.37 -2.30
CA PHE A 60 14.47 -19.55 -3.47
C PHE A 60 15.48 -19.82 -4.59
N GLY A 61 15.00 -19.87 -5.82
CA GLY A 61 15.81 -20.12 -6.99
C GLY A 61 15.24 -19.57 -8.28
N ASP A 62 15.95 -19.83 -9.37
CA ASP A 62 15.51 -19.47 -10.72
C ASP A 62 15.96 -20.56 -11.70
N PRO A 63 15.05 -21.38 -12.23
CA PRO A 63 13.59 -21.33 -12.07
C PRO A 63 13.10 -21.80 -10.71
N GLN A 64 11.87 -21.32 -10.38
CA GLN A 64 11.13 -21.72 -9.19
C GLN A 64 9.66 -21.92 -9.56
N PHE A 65 9.08 -23.00 -9.06
CA PHE A 65 7.68 -23.35 -9.20
C PHE A 65 7.08 -23.52 -7.82
N SER A 66 6.04 -22.76 -7.51
CA SER A 66 5.43 -22.78 -6.18
C SER A 66 3.92 -22.91 -6.30
N LEU A 67 3.32 -23.77 -5.51
CA LEU A 67 1.90 -24.07 -5.49
C LEU A 67 1.33 -23.70 -4.13
N ALA A 68 0.24 -22.93 -4.09
CA ALA A 68 -0.44 -22.55 -2.85
C ALA A 68 -1.95 -22.77 -2.96
N TRP A 69 -2.59 -23.20 -1.86
CA TRP A 69 -4.03 -23.35 -1.77
C TRP A 69 -4.53 -23.08 -0.34
N ASN A 70 -5.87 -23.02 -0.13
CA ASN A 70 -6.46 -22.52 1.11
C ASN A 70 -7.38 -23.56 1.77
N ASN A 71 -6.92 -24.79 1.89
CA ASN A 71 -7.60 -25.85 2.65
C ASN A 71 -6.64 -27.02 2.94
N ARG A 72 -7.13 -28.04 3.66
CA ARG A 72 -6.33 -29.19 4.07
C ARG A 72 -6.15 -30.29 3.04
N ASN A 73 -6.76 -30.16 1.86
CA ASN A 73 -6.57 -31.16 0.81
C ASN A 73 -5.11 -31.22 0.38
N ASP A 74 -4.72 -32.33 -0.21
CA ASP A 74 -3.38 -32.59 -0.66
C ASP A 74 -3.29 -32.38 -2.18
N LEU A 75 -2.56 -31.35 -2.59
CA LEU A 75 -2.27 -31.05 -3.96
C LEU A 75 -0.77 -31.20 -4.21
N ASP A 76 -0.42 -32.03 -5.19
CA ASP A 76 0.97 -32.27 -5.60
C ASP A 76 1.40 -31.36 -6.74
N LEU A 77 2.56 -30.75 -6.61
CA LEU A 77 3.25 -30.02 -7.67
C LEU A 77 4.16 -30.96 -8.46
N HIS A 78 4.03 -30.94 -9.75
CA HIS A 78 4.82 -31.76 -10.67
C HIS A 78 5.58 -30.86 -11.65
N VAL A 79 6.89 -31.05 -11.75
CA VAL A 79 7.72 -30.36 -12.75
C VAL A 79 8.55 -31.38 -13.53
N ILE A 80 8.54 -31.27 -14.85
CA ILE A 80 9.42 -32.02 -15.76
C ILE A 80 10.43 -31.02 -16.31
N ASP A 81 11.71 -31.26 -16.04
CA ASP A 81 12.80 -30.41 -16.48
C ASP A 81 13.14 -30.61 -17.97
N PRO A 82 13.94 -29.75 -18.60
CA PRO A 82 14.35 -29.88 -19.99
C PRO A 82 15.09 -31.16 -20.32
N ALA A 83 15.72 -31.81 -19.33
CA ALA A 83 16.40 -33.10 -19.51
C ALA A 83 15.43 -34.29 -19.39
N GLY A 84 14.15 -34.06 -19.11
CA GLY A 84 13.11 -35.07 -18.98
C GLY A 84 12.98 -35.67 -17.57
N ASN A 85 13.69 -35.14 -16.56
CA ASN A 85 13.53 -35.60 -15.19
C ASN A 85 12.24 -35.07 -14.59
N HIS A 86 11.49 -35.95 -13.92
CA HIS A 86 10.22 -35.61 -13.27
C HIS A 86 10.45 -35.43 -11.76
N ILE A 87 10.22 -34.20 -11.28
CA ILE A 87 10.34 -33.82 -9.86
C ILE A 87 8.94 -33.74 -9.26
N TRP A 88 8.71 -34.46 -8.17
CA TRP A 88 7.45 -34.61 -7.47
C TRP A 88 7.67 -35.33 -6.13
N TYR A 89 6.64 -35.60 -5.34
CA TYR A 89 6.77 -36.17 -4.00
C TYR A 89 7.57 -37.49 -3.93
N ARG A 90 7.55 -38.35 -4.97
CA ARG A 90 8.33 -39.61 -5.01
C ARG A 90 9.76 -39.41 -5.50
N GLN A 91 10.05 -38.41 -6.25
CA GLN A 91 11.36 -38.06 -6.77
C GLN A 91 11.64 -36.60 -6.50
N ARG A 92 12.04 -36.31 -5.27
CA ARG A 92 12.17 -34.96 -4.77
C ARG A 92 13.37 -34.20 -5.34
N THR A 93 14.34 -34.88 -5.89
CA THR A 93 15.57 -34.29 -6.47
C THR A 93 15.80 -34.74 -7.90
N SER A 94 16.41 -33.87 -8.71
CA SER A 94 16.78 -34.12 -10.08
C SER A 94 18.30 -34.09 -10.25
N PRO A 95 18.90 -34.90 -11.16
CA PRO A 95 20.32 -34.79 -11.52
C PRO A 95 20.71 -33.41 -12.05
N THR A 96 19.74 -32.60 -12.50
CA THR A 96 19.96 -31.23 -12.95
C THR A 96 19.96 -30.20 -11.81
N GLY A 97 19.83 -30.64 -10.55
CA GLY A 97 19.85 -29.79 -9.38
C GLY A 97 18.48 -29.23 -8.96
N GLY A 98 17.39 -29.69 -9.57
CA GLY A 98 16.03 -29.34 -9.12
C GLY A 98 15.65 -30.10 -7.85
N GLU A 99 14.95 -29.44 -6.93
CA GLU A 99 14.55 -30.01 -5.64
C GLU A 99 13.14 -29.56 -5.25
N LEU A 100 12.30 -30.52 -4.83
CA LEU A 100 11.07 -30.30 -4.07
C LEU A 100 11.44 -30.22 -2.58
N ASP A 101 11.62 -29.01 -2.07
CA ASP A 101 12.04 -28.76 -0.68
C ASP A 101 10.87 -28.64 0.28
N VAL A 102 9.75 -28.10 -0.17
CA VAL A 102 8.50 -28.00 0.60
C VAL A 102 7.39 -28.82 -0.05
N ASP A 103 6.73 -29.65 0.76
CA ASP A 103 5.68 -30.60 0.37
C ASP A 103 4.64 -30.65 1.51
N ALA A 104 3.56 -29.90 1.34
CA ALA A 104 2.57 -29.66 2.39
C ALA A 104 1.35 -30.59 2.24
N ASN A 105 0.75 -30.94 3.38
CA ASN A 105 -0.46 -31.75 3.49
C ASN A 105 -0.35 -33.22 3.00
N ALA A 106 0.85 -33.70 2.65
CA ALA A 106 1.08 -35.10 2.29
C ALA A 106 0.71 -36.08 3.43
N ASP A 107 0.81 -35.64 4.69
CA ASP A 107 0.39 -36.40 5.87
C ASP A 107 -0.94 -35.85 6.42
N ARG A 108 -2.01 -36.66 6.34
CA ARG A 108 -3.34 -36.33 6.85
C ARG A 108 -3.38 -35.89 8.32
N LEU A 109 -2.41 -36.29 9.13
CA LEU A 109 -2.33 -35.93 10.55
C LEU A 109 -1.62 -34.59 10.78
N ARG A 110 -0.95 -34.06 9.76
CA ARG A 110 -0.13 -32.83 9.83
C ARG A 110 -0.51 -31.86 8.73
N THR A 111 -1.81 -31.56 8.60
CA THR A 111 -2.30 -30.66 7.58
C THR A 111 -2.35 -29.22 8.08
N THR A 112 -2.18 -28.26 7.17
CA THR A 112 -2.39 -26.83 7.37
C THR A 112 -3.49 -26.32 6.47
N GLU A 113 -4.15 -25.21 6.87
CA GLU A 113 -5.14 -24.50 6.06
C GLU A 113 -4.50 -23.56 5.02
N ARG A 114 -3.19 -23.28 5.14
CA ARG A 114 -2.42 -22.42 4.24
C ARG A 114 -1.22 -23.18 3.68
N PRO A 115 -1.44 -24.31 3.00
CA PRO A 115 -0.36 -25.11 2.45
C PRO A 115 0.35 -24.44 1.28
N VAL A 116 1.62 -24.82 1.10
CA VAL A 116 2.45 -24.44 -0.04
C VAL A 116 3.37 -25.59 -0.40
N GLU A 117 3.64 -25.75 -1.69
CA GLU A 117 4.70 -26.62 -2.22
C GLU A 117 5.70 -25.80 -3.04
N ASN A 118 6.94 -26.27 -3.09
CA ASN A 118 8.00 -25.56 -3.78
C ASN A 118 9.00 -26.50 -4.45
N ILE A 119 9.19 -26.28 -5.75
CA ILE A 119 10.26 -26.90 -6.54
C ILE A 119 11.13 -25.77 -7.09
N TYR A 120 12.43 -25.83 -6.83
CA TYR A 120 13.37 -24.80 -7.24
C TYR A 120 14.67 -25.37 -7.81
N TRP A 121 15.40 -24.56 -8.55
CA TRP A 121 16.78 -24.78 -8.93
C TRP A 121 17.64 -23.63 -8.40
N PRO A 122 18.80 -23.93 -7.78
CA PRO A 122 19.80 -22.89 -7.57
C PRO A 122 20.18 -22.26 -8.92
N ALA A 123 20.17 -20.93 -9.00
CA ALA A 123 20.28 -20.19 -10.27
C ALA A 123 21.50 -20.58 -11.15
N ALA A 124 22.58 -21.06 -10.53
CA ALA A 124 23.80 -21.46 -11.24
C ALA A 124 23.69 -22.83 -11.96
N ASN A 125 22.70 -23.64 -11.65
CA ASN A 125 22.64 -25.06 -12.06
C ASN A 125 21.38 -25.39 -12.91
N ALA A 126 20.53 -24.42 -13.18
CA ALA A 126 19.30 -24.67 -13.90
C ALA A 126 19.57 -25.07 -15.37
N PRO A 127 18.99 -26.18 -15.86
CA PRO A 127 19.14 -26.56 -17.25
C PRO A 127 18.41 -25.58 -18.18
N GLU A 128 19.05 -25.19 -19.25
CA GLU A 128 18.40 -24.40 -20.29
C GLU A 128 17.38 -25.26 -21.07
N GLY A 129 16.22 -24.67 -21.38
CA GLY A 129 15.21 -25.31 -22.20
C GLY A 129 13.81 -25.21 -21.60
N VAL A 130 12.91 -26.04 -22.11
CA VAL A 130 11.48 -25.99 -21.84
C VAL A 130 11.13 -26.86 -20.64
N TYR A 131 10.47 -26.25 -19.65
CA TYR A 131 9.91 -26.95 -18.50
C TYR A 131 8.42 -27.24 -18.73
N LYS A 132 7.92 -28.32 -18.10
CA LYS A 132 6.50 -28.62 -18.04
C LYS A 132 6.06 -28.71 -16.59
N VAL A 133 5.01 -28.00 -16.24
CA VAL A 133 4.48 -27.96 -14.87
C VAL A 133 3.00 -28.27 -14.87
N TYR A 134 2.54 -29.02 -13.88
CA TYR A 134 1.14 -29.32 -13.65
C TYR A 134 0.89 -29.61 -12.16
N VAL A 135 -0.37 -29.59 -11.77
CA VAL A 135 -0.85 -29.82 -10.41
C VAL A 135 -1.75 -31.04 -10.41
N HIS A 136 -1.65 -31.88 -9.41
CA HIS A 136 -2.51 -33.03 -9.16
C HIS A 136 -3.22 -32.90 -7.81
N HIS A 137 -4.53 -33.09 -7.75
CA HIS A 137 -5.25 -33.18 -6.48
C HIS A 137 -5.20 -34.63 -5.98
N TYR A 138 -4.16 -34.94 -5.22
CA TYR A 138 -3.83 -36.31 -4.82
C TYR A 138 -4.79 -36.87 -3.76
N ALA A 139 -5.06 -36.10 -2.69
CA ALA A 139 -5.95 -36.60 -1.64
C ALA A 139 -6.92 -35.53 -1.10
N ASN A 140 -8.16 -35.95 -0.84
CA ASN A 140 -9.14 -35.15 -0.15
C ASN A 140 -9.10 -35.47 1.36
N HIS A 141 -8.68 -34.49 2.16
CA HIS A 141 -8.61 -34.61 3.61
C HIS A 141 -9.88 -34.09 4.33
N GLY A 142 -11.01 -34.03 3.62
CA GLY A 142 -12.30 -33.61 4.15
C GLY A 142 -12.57 -32.12 4.02
N ALA A 143 -11.76 -31.40 3.24
CA ALA A 143 -12.02 -30.03 2.88
C ALA A 143 -12.91 -29.90 1.62
N PRO A 144 -13.43 -28.69 1.30
CA PRO A 144 -14.23 -28.49 0.10
C PRO A 144 -13.56 -28.96 -1.19
N ASP A 145 -14.33 -29.55 -2.10
CA ASP A 145 -13.92 -30.05 -3.39
C ASP A 145 -14.86 -29.49 -4.47
N PRO A 146 -14.38 -28.81 -5.53
CA PRO A 146 -12.98 -28.71 -5.95
C PRO A 146 -12.13 -27.76 -5.11
N THR A 147 -10.81 -28.02 -5.07
CA THR A 147 -9.81 -27.20 -4.39
C THR A 147 -9.26 -26.12 -5.33
N PRO A 148 -9.48 -24.83 -5.05
CA PRO A 148 -8.82 -23.75 -5.77
C PRO A 148 -7.35 -23.67 -5.39
N TYR A 149 -6.48 -23.34 -6.38
CA TYR A 149 -5.05 -23.17 -6.16
C TYR A 149 -4.47 -22.01 -6.98
N THR A 150 -3.33 -21.54 -6.54
CA THR A 150 -2.46 -20.61 -7.27
C THR A 150 -1.13 -21.29 -7.53
N LEU A 151 -0.76 -21.41 -8.81
CA LEU A 151 0.54 -21.87 -9.27
C LEU A 151 1.37 -20.66 -9.68
N ARG A 152 2.49 -20.43 -9.01
CA ARG A 152 3.43 -19.38 -9.30
C ARG A 152 4.68 -19.94 -9.96
N ILE A 153 5.08 -19.35 -11.07
CA ILE A 153 6.27 -19.73 -11.82
C ILE A 153 7.20 -18.54 -11.93
N THR A 154 8.43 -18.71 -11.49
CA THR A 154 9.49 -17.70 -11.62
C THR A 154 10.61 -18.31 -12.47
N ILE A 155 10.96 -17.67 -13.58
CA ILE A 155 12.01 -18.15 -14.49
C ILE A 155 12.63 -16.99 -15.28
N GLY A 156 13.96 -17.01 -15.42
CA GLY A 156 14.70 -15.96 -16.12
C GLY A 156 14.47 -14.57 -15.54
N GLY A 157 14.34 -14.48 -14.23
CA GLY A 157 14.07 -13.22 -13.56
C GLY A 157 12.62 -12.68 -13.74
N ARG A 158 11.67 -13.48 -14.22
CA ARG A 158 10.27 -13.09 -14.44
C ARG A 158 9.32 -14.03 -13.73
N THR A 159 8.16 -13.52 -13.33
CA THR A 159 7.16 -14.28 -12.57
C THR A 159 5.79 -14.20 -13.25
N ARG A 160 5.04 -15.29 -13.18
CA ARG A 160 3.64 -15.34 -13.56
C ARG A 160 2.86 -16.26 -12.63
N GLU A 161 1.62 -15.91 -12.37
CA GLU A 161 0.69 -16.74 -11.59
C GLU A 161 -0.42 -17.29 -12.48
N PHE A 162 -0.78 -18.54 -12.22
CA PHE A 162 -1.87 -19.25 -12.83
C PHE A 162 -2.82 -19.70 -11.74
N GLN A 163 -4.10 -19.41 -11.91
CA GLN A 163 -5.13 -19.85 -11.00
C GLN A 163 -5.90 -21.01 -11.62
N GLY A 164 -6.21 -22.00 -10.79
CA GLY A 164 -6.98 -23.16 -11.20
C GLY A 164 -7.81 -23.71 -10.06
N SER A 165 -8.56 -24.76 -10.36
CA SER A 165 -9.33 -25.51 -9.37
C SER A 165 -9.44 -26.95 -9.83
N LEU A 166 -9.19 -27.92 -8.92
CA LEU A 166 -9.17 -29.34 -9.23
C LEU A 166 -10.05 -30.13 -8.27
N ARG A 167 -10.77 -31.12 -8.80
CA ARG A 167 -11.43 -32.12 -7.99
C ARG A 167 -10.46 -33.22 -7.58
N HIS A 168 -10.78 -33.90 -6.52
CA HIS A 168 -10.00 -35.07 -6.07
C HIS A 168 -9.76 -36.07 -7.21
N GLY A 169 -8.50 -36.41 -7.43
CA GLY A 169 -8.02 -37.28 -8.49
C GLY A 169 -7.81 -36.62 -9.86
N GLU A 170 -8.07 -35.31 -10.01
CA GLU A 170 -7.84 -34.59 -11.26
C GLU A 170 -6.41 -34.03 -11.34
N GLU A 171 -5.89 -33.98 -12.57
CA GLU A 171 -4.67 -33.25 -12.92
C GLU A 171 -5.02 -31.98 -13.71
N SER A 172 -4.27 -30.90 -13.50
CA SER A 172 -4.37 -29.70 -14.34
C SER A 172 -3.80 -29.95 -15.74
N GLN A 173 -4.13 -29.06 -16.67
CA GLN A 173 -3.42 -29.02 -17.95
C GLN A 173 -1.92 -28.76 -17.70
N LYS A 174 -1.06 -29.42 -18.47
CA LYS A 174 0.38 -29.20 -18.43
C LYS A 174 0.74 -27.87 -19.04
N ILE A 175 1.28 -26.96 -18.24
CA ILE A 175 1.77 -25.66 -18.69
C ILE A 175 3.20 -25.87 -19.20
N THR A 176 3.44 -25.46 -20.44
CA THR A 176 4.78 -25.47 -21.03
C THR A 176 5.43 -24.12 -20.82
N VAL A 177 6.60 -24.08 -20.21
CA VAL A 177 7.33 -22.86 -19.85
C VAL A 177 8.65 -22.83 -20.61
N ASP A 178 8.72 -21.96 -21.62
CA ASP A 178 9.98 -21.65 -22.31
C ASP A 178 10.56 -20.34 -21.75
N PRO A 179 11.75 -20.36 -21.12
CA PRO A 179 12.40 -19.17 -20.60
C PRO A 179 12.62 -18.06 -21.66
N ARG A 180 12.65 -18.44 -22.94
CA ARG A 180 12.86 -17.52 -24.07
C ARG A 180 11.57 -16.83 -24.51
N ALA A 181 10.42 -17.39 -24.14
CA ALA A 181 9.08 -16.91 -24.53
C ALA A 181 8.28 -16.28 -23.37
N VAL A 182 8.96 -15.79 -22.34
CA VAL A 182 8.32 -15.16 -21.17
C VAL A 182 8.21 -13.63 -21.28
N GLU A 183 8.09 -13.09 -22.48
CA GLU A 183 8.04 -11.65 -22.72
C GLU A 183 6.86 -10.97 -22.02
N ASP A 184 5.72 -11.65 -21.92
CA ASP A 184 4.51 -11.16 -21.24
C ASP A 184 4.53 -11.37 -19.73
N TRP A 185 5.61 -11.90 -19.18
CA TRP A 185 5.76 -12.14 -17.76
C TRP A 185 6.33 -10.91 -17.06
N TYR A 186 6.00 -10.76 -15.77
CA TYR A 186 6.42 -9.62 -14.99
C TYR A 186 7.90 -9.71 -14.62
N PRO A 187 8.69 -8.65 -14.85
CA PRO A 187 10.12 -8.64 -14.51
C PRO A 187 10.35 -8.71 -13.00
N LEU A 188 11.42 -9.41 -12.61
CA LEU A 188 11.88 -9.47 -11.22
C LEU A 188 12.55 -8.15 -10.73
N PRO A 189 12.96 -8.10 -9.48
CA PRO A 189 13.09 -6.96 -8.55
C PRO A 189 13.81 -5.68 -8.96
N THR A 190 14.61 -5.62 -9.99
CA THR A 190 15.33 -4.38 -10.34
C THR A 190 14.43 -3.25 -10.84
N GLU A 191 13.28 -3.59 -11.46
CA GLU A 191 12.26 -2.61 -11.84
C GLU A 191 11.24 -2.33 -10.73
N ARG A 192 11.23 -3.15 -9.68
CA ARG A 192 10.28 -3.10 -8.57
C ARG A 192 10.32 -1.77 -7.81
N MET A 193 11.51 -1.23 -7.58
CA MET A 193 11.66 -0.01 -6.80
C MET A 193 11.01 1.19 -7.49
N ASN A 194 11.03 1.24 -8.84
CA ASN A 194 10.43 2.33 -9.60
C ASN A 194 8.89 2.36 -9.47
N TRP A 195 8.23 1.20 -9.48
CA TRP A 195 6.78 1.13 -9.32
C TRP A 195 6.32 1.51 -7.92
N ALA A 196 7.06 1.14 -6.87
CA ALA A 196 6.75 1.57 -5.50
C ALA A 196 6.75 3.10 -5.37
N PHE A 197 7.71 3.79 -6.01
CA PHE A 197 7.74 5.26 -6.03
C PHE A 197 6.56 5.83 -6.81
N VAL A 198 6.21 5.24 -7.95
CA VAL A 198 5.06 5.69 -8.76
C VAL A 198 3.77 5.54 -7.96
N VAL A 199 3.55 4.39 -7.32
CA VAL A 199 2.34 4.11 -6.52
C VAL A 199 2.26 5.07 -5.34
N MET A 200 3.33 5.18 -4.53
CA MET A 200 3.34 6.05 -3.36
C MET A 200 3.32 7.53 -3.73
N GLY A 201 3.97 7.91 -4.85
CA GLY A 201 3.89 9.25 -5.40
C GLY A 201 2.48 9.61 -5.86
N ALA A 202 1.81 8.73 -6.59
CA ALA A 202 0.43 8.92 -7.04
C ALA A 202 -0.55 8.99 -5.85
N TRP A 203 -0.40 8.11 -4.85
CA TRP A 203 -1.22 8.13 -3.65
C TRP A 203 -1.02 9.43 -2.86
N GLY A 204 0.23 9.83 -2.63
CA GLY A 204 0.55 11.08 -1.97
C GLY A 204 0.05 12.31 -2.75
N ALA A 205 0.16 12.32 -4.08
CA ALA A 205 -0.36 13.38 -4.95
C ALA A 205 -1.86 13.55 -4.78
N ALA A 206 -2.59 12.47 -4.81
CA ALA A 206 -4.02 12.49 -4.66
C ALA A 206 -4.45 12.97 -3.27
N LEU A 207 -3.83 12.45 -2.23
CA LEU A 207 -4.11 12.88 -0.86
C LEU A 207 -3.79 14.38 -0.70
N GLY A 208 -2.65 14.84 -1.22
CA GLY A 208 -2.26 16.26 -1.19
C GLY A 208 -3.21 17.17 -1.95
N LEU A 209 -3.66 16.76 -3.15
CA LEU A 209 -4.67 17.47 -3.94
C LEU A 209 -5.95 17.67 -3.14
N VAL A 210 -6.46 16.61 -2.57
CA VAL A 210 -7.78 16.60 -1.93
C VAL A 210 -7.76 17.31 -0.60
N LEU A 211 -6.72 17.14 0.19
CA LEU A 211 -6.55 17.89 1.43
C LEU A 211 -6.40 19.39 1.15
N ALA A 212 -5.65 19.77 0.11
CA ALA A 212 -5.52 21.18 -0.29
C ALA A 212 -6.87 21.77 -0.72
N LEU A 213 -7.65 21.05 -1.52
CA LEU A 213 -9.01 21.47 -1.90
C LEU A 213 -9.94 21.52 -0.69
N GLY A 214 -9.94 20.48 0.12
CA GLY A 214 -10.79 20.36 1.30
C GLY A 214 -10.56 21.41 2.36
N LEU A 215 -9.34 21.94 2.45
CA LEU A 215 -8.99 23.01 3.37
C LEU A 215 -9.25 24.39 2.75
N ARG A 216 -9.01 24.58 1.44
CA ARG A 216 -9.20 25.88 0.76
C ARG A 216 -10.64 26.21 0.44
N LEU A 217 -11.43 25.23 -0.03
CA LEU A 217 -12.82 25.48 -0.41
C LEU A 217 -13.68 26.00 0.75
N PRO A 218 -13.65 25.41 1.95
CA PRO A 218 -14.35 25.97 3.09
C PRO A 218 -13.84 27.35 3.49
N GLN A 219 -12.52 27.60 3.44
CA GLN A 219 -11.98 28.93 3.71
C GLN A 219 -12.53 29.96 2.72
N ALA A 220 -12.54 29.66 1.43
CA ALA A 220 -13.09 30.54 0.40
C ALA A 220 -14.59 30.82 0.60
N PHE A 221 -15.34 29.83 1.08
CA PHE A 221 -16.79 29.98 1.33
C PHE A 221 -17.05 30.81 2.57
N PHE A 222 -16.30 30.62 3.65
CA PHE A 222 -16.54 31.34 4.91
C PHE A 222 -15.98 32.77 4.92
N THR A 223 -14.90 33.05 4.20
CA THR A 223 -14.35 34.42 4.08
C THR A 223 -15.19 35.31 3.16
N ARG A 224 -16.07 34.74 2.33
CA ARG A 224 -17.01 35.52 1.51
C ARG A 224 -17.92 36.41 2.31
N HIS A 225 -18.15 36.11 3.58
CA HIS A 225 -19.08 36.86 4.42
C HIS A 225 -18.44 37.95 5.28
N GLU A 226 -17.13 37.98 5.46
CA GLU A 226 -16.51 38.92 6.40
C GLU A 226 -15.39 39.83 5.85
N ALA A 227 -14.66 39.43 4.83
CA ALA A 227 -13.67 40.26 4.10
C ALA A 227 -13.08 39.46 2.94
N TYR A 228 -13.86 39.27 1.90
CA TYR A 228 -13.41 38.55 0.71
C TYR A 228 -12.40 39.38 -0.09
N ASP A 229 -11.12 38.96 -0.14
CA ASP A 229 -10.20 39.38 -1.18
C ASP A 229 -10.27 38.42 -2.37
N PRO A 230 -10.89 38.82 -3.51
CA PRO A 230 -10.97 37.97 -4.69
C PRO A 230 -9.59 37.52 -5.21
N ARG A 231 -8.55 38.26 -4.82
CA ARG A 231 -7.17 37.96 -5.24
C ARG A 231 -6.59 36.76 -4.48
N GLU A 232 -7.02 36.45 -3.26
CA GLU A 232 -6.55 35.32 -2.47
C GLU A 232 -7.36 34.04 -2.70
N PHE A 233 -8.64 34.13 -3.00
CA PHE A 233 -9.58 33.01 -3.10
C PHE A 233 -10.18 32.81 -4.50
N GLY A 234 -9.61 33.43 -5.54
CA GLY A 234 -10.02 33.20 -6.92
C GLY A 234 -9.81 31.74 -7.34
N VAL A 235 -10.66 31.22 -8.24
CA VAL A 235 -10.64 29.84 -8.74
C VAL A 235 -9.23 29.43 -9.19
N GLY A 236 -8.50 30.31 -9.88
CA GLY A 236 -7.14 30.05 -10.32
C GLY A 236 -6.16 29.76 -9.16
N ARG A 237 -6.29 30.48 -8.04
CA ARG A 237 -5.43 30.23 -6.86
C ARG A 237 -5.82 28.99 -6.09
N VAL A 238 -7.12 28.65 -6.05
CA VAL A 238 -7.55 27.36 -5.50
C VAL A 238 -6.95 26.21 -6.30
N LEU A 239 -6.99 26.30 -7.64
CA LEU A 239 -6.37 25.29 -8.51
C LEU A 239 -4.84 25.22 -8.34
N VAL A 240 -4.15 26.36 -8.32
CA VAL A 240 -2.70 26.38 -8.07
C VAL A 240 -2.35 25.77 -6.72
N GLY A 241 -3.11 26.05 -5.67
CA GLY A 241 -2.90 25.45 -4.36
C GLY A 241 -3.20 23.97 -4.33
N ALA A 242 -4.21 23.52 -5.06
CA ALA A 242 -4.52 22.10 -5.20
C ALA A 242 -3.40 21.33 -5.96
N LEU A 243 -2.92 21.91 -7.07
CA LEU A 243 -1.80 21.33 -7.82
C LEU A 243 -0.50 21.33 -7.00
N GLY A 244 -0.25 22.41 -6.25
CA GLY A 244 0.88 22.48 -5.31
C GLY A 244 0.78 21.40 -4.23
N GLY A 245 -0.42 21.18 -3.67
CA GLY A 245 -0.71 20.11 -2.72
C GLY A 245 -0.45 18.73 -3.34
N ALA A 246 -0.87 18.51 -4.59
CA ALA A 246 -0.61 17.28 -5.31
C ALA A 246 0.89 17.02 -5.50
N LEU A 247 1.64 18.03 -5.97
CA LEU A 247 3.08 17.90 -6.19
C LEU A 247 3.83 17.60 -4.89
N LEU A 248 3.55 18.35 -3.84
CA LEU A 248 4.19 18.15 -2.53
C LEU A 248 3.78 16.84 -1.88
N GLY A 249 2.53 16.41 -2.08
CA GLY A 249 2.05 15.10 -1.67
C GLY A 249 2.75 13.97 -2.41
N ALA A 250 2.98 14.11 -3.73
CA ALA A 250 3.74 13.15 -4.50
C ALA A 250 5.17 12.98 -3.96
N LEU A 251 5.86 14.09 -3.74
CA LEU A 251 7.21 14.07 -3.16
C LEU A 251 7.24 13.46 -1.76
N ALA A 252 6.25 13.77 -0.92
CA ALA A 252 6.12 13.19 0.41
C ALA A 252 5.92 11.66 0.36
N GLY A 253 5.08 11.17 -0.58
CA GLY A 253 4.87 9.75 -0.81
C GLY A 253 6.14 9.03 -1.24
N MET A 254 6.85 9.59 -2.21
CA MET A 254 8.12 9.03 -2.70
C MET A 254 9.18 8.98 -1.60
N LEU A 255 9.35 10.06 -0.82
CA LEU A 255 10.32 10.11 0.28
C LEU A 255 9.97 9.15 1.42
N GLY A 256 8.67 9.02 1.75
CA GLY A 256 8.20 8.01 2.69
C GLY A 256 8.58 6.59 2.24
N GLN A 257 8.43 6.30 0.94
CA GLN A 257 8.81 5.01 0.35
C GLN A 257 10.33 4.77 0.39
N VAL A 258 11.14 5.80 0.12
CA VAL A 258 12.63 5.70 0.23
C VAL A 258 13.02 5.27 1.64
N LEU A 259 12.49 5.97 2.65
CA LEU A 259 12.80 5.70 4.04
C LEU A 259 12.29 4.32 4.47
N PHE A 260 11.11 3.92 4.04
CA PHE A 260 10.60 2.58 4.27
C PHE A 260 11.56 1.53 3.72
N GLY A 261 12.01 1.67 2.47
CA GLY A 261 12.97 0.72 1.87
C GLY A 261 14.31 0.67 2.60
N TRP A 262 14.85 1.81 3.03
CA TRP A 262 16.13 1.86 3.77
C TRP A 262 16.05 1.27 5.17
N LEU A 263 14.92 1.48 5.85
CA LEU A 263 14.73 1.05 7.23
C LEU A 263 14.15 -0.37 7.33
N TYR A 264 13.76 -0.98 6.22
CA TYR A 264 13.11 -2.30 6.21
C TYR A 264 13.92 -3.38 6.95
N GLY A 265 15.24 -3.37 6.79
CA GLY A 265 16.15 -4.28 7.48
C GLY A 265 16.18 -4.15 9.02
N LEU A 266 15.65 -3.05 9.58
CA LEU A 266 15.51 -2.85 11.02
C LEU A 266 14.17 -3.36 11.59
N GLY A 267 13.30 -3.84 10.71
CA GLY A 267 11.97 -4.35 11.03
C GLY A 267 10.88 -3.58 10.29
N GLU A 268 9.96 -4.33 9.67
CA GLU A 268 8.91 -3.78 8.81
C GLU A 268 7.99 -2.77 9.54
N GLY A 269 7.51 -3.10 10.74
CA GLY A 269 6.66 -2.22 11.54
C GLY A 269 7.33 -0.88 11.86
N PHE A 270 8.62 -0.90 12.20
CA PHE A 270 9.40 0.32 12.44
C PHE A 270 9.60 1.13 11.15
N ALA A 271 9.94 0.48 10.05
CA ALA A 271 10.11 1.12 8.75
C ALA A 271 8.80 1.78 8.26
N ARG A 272 7.66 1.11 8.41
CA ARG A 272 6.33 1.66 8.11
C ARG A 272 5.99 2.85 9.01
N LEU A 273 6.27 2.77 10.31
CA LEU A 273 6.04 3.87 11.24
C LEU A 273 6.78 5.14 10.82
N VAL A 274 8.07 5.01 10.57
CA VAL A 274 8.91 6.16 10.15
C VAL A 274 8.48 6.67 8.79
N GLY A 275 8.27 5.80 7.82
CA GLY A 275 7.82 6.16 6.48
C GLY A 275 6.49 6.93 6.48
N LEU A 276 5.50 6.46 7.23
CA LEU A 276 4.20 7.13 7.37
C LEU A 276 4.27 8.44 8.17
N ALA A 277 5.06 8.48 9.24
CA ALA A 277 5.26 9.72 10.00
C ALA A 277 5.92 10.79 9.14
N VAL A 278 6.93 10.44 8.35
CA VAL A 278 7.61 11.37 7.44
C VAL A 278 6.70 11.79 6.29
N LEU A 279 5.98 10.84 5.67
CA LEU A 279 4.99 11.16 4.65
C LEU A 279 3.96 12.16 5.17
N GLY A 280 3.36 11.89 6.32
CA GLY A 280 2.36 12.78 6.93
C GLY A 280 2.95 14.14 7.32
N GLY A 281 4.16 14.15 7.88
CA GLY A 281 4.85 15.38 8.26
C GLY A 281 5.20 16.28 7.08
N LEU A 282 5.70 15.70 6.00
CA LEU A 282 6.01 16.40 4.74
C LEU A 282 4.74 16.87 4.03
N LEU A 283 3.69 16.05 4.04
CA LEU A 283 2.39 16.43 3.50
C LEU A 283 1.82 17.62 4.27
N GLY A 284 1.83 17.60 5.59
CA GLY A 284 1.41 18.72 6.44
C GLY A 284 2.23 19.99 6.20
N TYR A 285 3.55 19.84 6.08
CA TYR A 285 4.45 20.94 5.71
C TYR A 285 4.09 21.54 4.35
N GLY A 286 3.90 20.70 3.34
CA GLY A 286 3.52 21.13 1.99
C GLY A 286 2.16 21.83 1.95
N LEU A 287 1.16 21.27 2.63
CA LEU A 287 -0.16 21.87 2.75
C LEU A 287 -0.13 23.26 3.39
N ALA A 288 0.74 23.48 4.38
CA ALA A 288 0.88 24.79 5.01
C ALA A 288 1.40 25.88 4.06
N HIS A 289 2.07 25.52 2.98
CA HIS A 289 2.49 26.45 1.92
C HIS A 289 1.40 26.64 0.84
N CYS A 290 0.55 25.67 0.68
CA CYS A 290 -0.52 25.70 -0.32
C CYS A 290 -1.84 26.27 0.22
N VAL A 291 -2.05 26.21 1.54
CA VAL A 291 -3.29 26.63 2.19
C VAL A 291 -3.04 27.89 3.02
N PRO A 292 -3.72 29.01 2.76
CA PRO A 292 -3.55 30.24 3.53
C PRO A 292 -3.82 30.03 5.03
N ASN A 293 -3.10 30.76 5.87
CA ASN A 293 -3.26 30.78 7.33
C ASN A 293 -3.09 29.43 8.05
N LEU A 294 -2.45 28.45 7.43
CA LEU A 294 -2.11 27.19 8.05
C LEU A 294 -0.70 27.28 8.69
N PRO A 295 -0.56 27.17 10.03
CA PRO A 295 0.75 27.26 10.68
C PRO A 295 1.62 26.06 10.33
N VAL A 296 2.81 26.33 9.74
CA VAL A 296 3.71 25.31 9.19
C VAL A 296 4.09 24.25 10.22
N ASN A 297 4.55 24.68 11.41
CA ASN A 297 4.99 23.74 12.45
C ASN A 297 3.84 22.85 12.95
N ALA A 298 2.67 23.43 13.14
CA ALA A 298 1.50 22.69 13.61
C ALA A 298 1.01 21.68 12.56
N ALA A 299 0.95 22.08 11.30
CA ALA A 299 0.53 21.20 10.21
C ALA A 299 1.52 20.02 10.02
N ARG A 300 2.84 20.30 10.11
CA ARG A 300 3.88 19.28 10.05
C ARG A 300 3.73 18.23 11.16
N TRP A 301 3.60 18.67 12.41
CA TRP A 301 3.47 17.75 13.54
C TRP A 301 2.13 17.01 13.53
N ALA A 302 1.03 17.67 13.15
CA ALA A 302 -0.25 17.02 12.99
C ALA A 302 -0.21 15.92 11.93
N GLY A 303 0.41 16.20 10.80
CA GLY A 303 0.61 15.21 9.74
C GLY A 303 1.47 14.03 10.20
N ALA A 304 2.59 14.29 10.87
CA ALA A 304 3.47 13.23 11.40
C ALA A 304 2.74 12.32 12.42
N ILE A 305 2.00 12.91 13.35
CA ILE A 305 1.21 12.18 14.33
C ILE A 305 0.08 11.40 13.64
N GLY A 306 -0.61 12.02 12.67
CA GLY A 306 -1.66 11.36 11.89
C GLY A 306 -1.14 10.17 11.09
N GLY A 307 0.05 10.28 10.50
CA GLY A 307 0.73 9.18 9.81
C GLY A 307 1.13 8.05 10.75
N ALA A 308 1.69 8.37 11.91
CA ALA A 308 2.05 7.37 12.93
C ALA A 308 0.82 6.62 13.47
N LEU A 309 -0.27 7.34 13.77
CA LEU A 309 -1.54 6.72 14.18
C LEU A 309 -2.16 5.89 13.04
N GLY A 310 -1.95 6.33 11.79
CA GLY A 310 -2.36 5.61 10.61
C GLY A 310 -1.80 4.20 10.53
N LEU A 311 -0.55 3.99 10.97
CA LEU A 311 0.05 2.64 11.01
C LEU A 311 -0.75 1.68 11.89
N TRP A 312 -1.13 2.12 13.09
CA TRP A 312 -1.91 1.29 14.00
C TRP A 312 -3.26 0.90 13.39
N ALA A 313 -3.95 1.87 12.79
CA ALA A 313 -5.23 1.63 12.12
C ALA A 313 -5.09 0.75 10.87
N TYR A 314 -3.99 0.91 10.12
CA TYR A 314 -3.66 0.08 8.97
C TYR A 314 -3.44 -1.38 9.38
N GLY A 315 -2.58 -1.63 10.37
CA GLY A 315 -2.35 -2.98 10.89
C GLY A 315 -3.61 -3.65 11.45
N TRP A 316 -4.48 -2.88 12.14
CA TRP A 316 -5.76 -3.38 12.61
C TRP A 316 -6.69 -3.77 11.44
N ALA A 317 -6.72 -2.96 10.39
CA ALA A 317 -7.55 -3.22 9.22
C ALA A 317 -7.10 -4.43 8.41
N LEU A 318 -5.79 -4.64 8.28
CA LEU A 318 -5.23 -5.84 7.63
C LEU A 318 -5.68 -7.13 8.32
N GLN A 319 -5.71 -7.11 9.65
CA GLN A 319 -6.11 -8.30 10.43
C GLN A 319 -7.62 -8.61 10.37
N HIS A 320 -8.48 -7.59 10.17
CA HIS A 320 -9.92 -7.74 10.33
C HIS A 320 -10.73 -7.55 9.04
N TYR A 321 -10.16 -6.89 8.03
CA TYR A 321 -10.89 -6.50 6.82
C TYR A 321 -10.06 -6.70 5.55
N SER A 322 -9.35 -5.65 5.13
CA SER A 322 -8.57 -5.65 3.88
C SER A 322 -7.55 -4.52 3.87
N ASP A 323 -6.55 -4.67 3.00
CA ASP A 323 -5.54 -3.67 2.71
C ASP A 323 -6.17 -2.33 2.24
N ALA A 324 -7.19 -2.39 1.38
CA ALA A 324 -7.94 -1.21 0.94
C ALA A 324 -8.56 -0.44 2.11
N THR A 325 -9.15 -1.15 3.08
CA THR A 325 -9.72 -0.53 4.30
C THR A 325 -8.63 0.11 5.15
N GLY A 326 -7.46 -0.52 5.24
CA GLY A 326 -6.28 0.04 5.92
C GLY A 326 -5.85 1.37 5.32
N ARG A 327 -5.72 1.45 4.00
CA ARG A 327 -5.38 2.71 3.29
C ARG A 327 -6.39 3.82 3.53
N TRP A 328 -7.68 3.50 3.59
CA TRP A 328 -8.72 4.48 3.91
C TRP A 328 -8.58 5.04 5.32
N LEU A 329 -8.30 4.19 6.29
CA LEU A 329 -8.11 4.60 7.67
C LEU A 329 -6.88 5.50 7.82
N VAL A 330 -5.77 5.20 7.13
CA VAL A 330 -4.58 6.08 7.12
C VAL A 330 -4.93 7.45 6.53
N ALA A 331 -5.61 7.50 5.38
CA ALA A 331 -6.02 8.76 4.75
C ALA A 331 -6.98 9.57 5.65
N ALA A 332 -7.95 8.89 6.27
CA ALA A 332 -8.90 9.51 7.19
C ALA A 332 -8.22 10.08 8.44
N LEU A 333 -7.29 9.33 9.05
CA LEU A 333 -6.55 9.77 10.23
C LEU A 333 -5.60 10.94 9.93
N LEU A 334 -4.92 10.92 8.80
CA LEU A 334 -4.11 12.05 8.33
C LEU A 334 -4.97 13.30 8.15
N GLY A 335 -6.09 13.19 7.44
CA GLY A 335 -7.02 14.30 7.25
C GLY A 335 -7.62 14.82 8.55
N LEU A 336 -8.01 13.91 9.45
CA LEU A 336 -8.56 14.25 10.76
C LEU A 336 -7.52 14.95 11.64
N ALA A 337 -6.29 14.45 11.70
CA ALA A 337 -5.22 15.03 12.51
C ALA A 337 -4.89 16.47 12.07
N ILE A 338 -4.79 16.70 10.76
CA ILE A 338 -4.56 18.04 10.21
C ILE A 338 -5.77 18.94 10.47
N GLY A 339 -6.99 18.46 10.25
CA GLY A 339 -8.22 19.21 10.51
C GLY A 339 -8.42 19.60 11.98
N LEU A 340 -8.18 18.67 12.90
CA LEU A 340 -8.24 18.93 14.34
C LEU A 340 -7.19 19.94 14.78
N MET A 341 -5.97 19.86 14.27
CA MET A 341 -4.91 20.81 14.59
C MET A 341 -5.30 22.24 14.18
N ILE A 342 -5.87 22.41 12.98
CA ILE A 342 -6.38 23.70 12.53
C ILE A 342 -7.45 24.20 13.51
N THR A 343 -8.38 23.37 13.90
CA THR A 343 -9.47 23.72 14.84
C THR A 343 -8.92 24.14 16.20
N LEU A 344 -7.93 23.41 16.72
CA LEU A 344 -7.29 23.71 18.00
C LEU A 344 -6.51 25.04 17.97
N ILE A 345 -5.82 25.33 16.87
CA ILE A 345 -5.09 26.61 16.72
C ILE A 345 -6.07 27.78 16.67
N PHE A 346 -7.15 27.69 15.91
CA PHE A 346 -8.17 28.71 15.91
C PHE A 346 -8.84 28.88 17.27
N TRP A 347 -9.07 27.79 17.99
CA TRP A 347 -9.60 27.82 19.35
C TRP A 347 -8.62 28.49 20.32
N ALA A 348 -7.36 28.13 20.29
CA ALA A 348 -6.31 28.69 21.16
C ALA A 348 -6.11 30.18 20.90
N MET A 349 -6.08 30.60 19.64
CA MET A 349 -6.00 32.01 19.29
C MET A 349 -7.20 32.79 19.81
N ARG A 350 -8.41 32.24 19.67
CA ARG A 350 -9.63 32.90 20.19
C ARG A 350 -9.66 32.97 21.72
N TYR A 351 -9.27 31.89 22.39
CA TYR A 351 -9.21 31.87 23.85
C TYR A 351 -8.19 32.90 24.36
N ALA A 352 -7.06 32.98 23.71
CA ALA A 352 -6.04 33.95 24.01
C ALA A 352 -6.53 35.40 23.81
N LEU A 353 -7.36 35.66 22.82
CA LEU A 353 -7.98 36.95 22.53
C LEU A 353 -9.02 37.38 23.57
N VAL A 354 -9.86 36.46 24.00
CA VAL A 354 -10.89 36.76 25.02
C VAL A 354 -10.26 37.07 26.38
N ARG A 355 -9.20 36.37 26.74
CA ARG A 355 -8.60 36.46 28.10
C ARG A 355 -7.72 37.67 28.30
N SER A 356 -7.20 38.32 27.27
CA SER A 356 -6.18 39.36 27.47
C SER A 356 -6.63 40.81 27.26
N GLY A 357 -7.85 41.07 26.87
CA GLY A 357 -8.44 42.42 26.84
C GLY A 357 -7.59 43.62 26.36
N GLY A 358 -6.38 43.39 25.86
CA GLY A 358 -5.42 44.43 25.55
C GLY A 358 -5.31 44.79 24.07
N THR A 359 -4.92 46.01 23.79
CA THR A 359 -4.69 46.64 22.51
C THR A 359 -3.75 45.88 21.57
N ILE A 360 -2.75 45.21 22.12
CA ILE A 360 -1.73 44.43 21.38
C ILE A 360 -2.37 43.25 20.62
N ARG A 361 -3.46 42.69 21.09
CA ARG A 361 -4.14 41.58 20.45
C ARG A 361 -5.14 42.03 19.37
N LYS A 362 -5.71 43.20 19.55
CA LYS A 362 -6.50 43.86 18.48
C LYS A 362 -5.63 44.11 17.25
N GLU A 363 -4.36 44.52 17.43
CA GLU A 363 -3.42 44.72 16.34
C GLU A 363 -3.03 43.42 15.62
N ARG A 364 -2.78 42.33 16.34
CA ARG A 364 -2.50 41.01 15.73
C ARG A 364 -3.71 40.47 14.98
N LEU A 365 -4.90 40.65 15.49
CA LEU A 365 -6.15 40.31 14.80
C LEU A 365 -6.39 41.18 13.58
N SER A 366 -6.11 42.48 13.65
CA SER A 366 -6.29 43.41 12.54
C SER A 366 -5.34 43.07 11.38
N LYS A 367 -4.17 42.52 11.64
CA LYS A 367 -3.27 42.02 10.60
C LYS A 367 -3.75 40.67 10.01
N ALA A 368 -4.22 39.76 10.82
CA ALA A 368 -4.67 38.44 10.36
C ALA A 368 -6.07 38.46 9.75
N TYR A 369 -6.97 39.28 10.32
CA TYR A 369 -8.37 39.26 9.98
C TYR A 369 -8.93 40.62 9.59
N ARG A 370 -8.14 41.72 9.69
CA ARG A 370 -8.66 43.07 9.62
C ARG A 370 -10.04 43.15 10.26
N LEU A 371 -10.12 42.66 11.48
CA LEU A 371 -11.26 43.01 12.28
C LEU A 371 -11.22 44.52 12.43
N GLU A 372 -12.09 45.17 11.75
CA GLU A 372 -12.46 46.57 12.03
C GLU A 372 -13.06 46.59 13.44
N ALA A 373 -12.24 46.32 14.45
CA ALA A 373 -12.60 46.53 15.82
C ALA A 373 -12.30 47.97 16.11
N GLY A 374 -13.24 48.81 15.80
CA GLY A 374 -13.21 50.14 16.30
C GLY A 374 -12.89 51.17 15.24
N ARG A 375 -13.83 51.47 14.52
CA ARG A 375 -14.27 52.85 14.39
C ARG A 375 -15.28 53.15 15.47
#